data_8abfbddbf077e54b0a28d0a99e7856fb
#
_entry.id   8abfbddbf077e54b0a28d0a99e7856fb
#
_cell.length_a   1.000
_cell.length_b   1.000
_cell.length_c   1.000
_cell.angle_alpha   90.00
_cell.angle_beta   90.00
_cell.angle_gamma   90.00
#
_symmetry.space_group_name_H-M   'P 1'
#
loop_
_entity.id
_entity.type
_entity.pdbx_description
1 polymer ?
#
loop_
_entity_poly.entity_id
_entity_poly.type
_entity_poly.pdbx_seq_one_letter_code
_entity_poly.pdbx_strand_id
1 'polypeptide(L)'
;AHHFNHVPFAYVKQTDIEWAITEPFDNGGDLSKDFDWANAPTRKAYGASIYLRHTWGDLVPGFYSHPKPNSTAYAYTRVYSPKKQTVGLWVSFQNYSRSEKDIPPRIGHWDYKQSKIWLNGTEIAPPIWQSQHSTPSNEVPLTNENFEVRPPLRVTLNKGWNRVLLKLPIGS
;
A
#
# COMPACT_ATOMS: atom_id res chain seq x y z
N ALA A 1 27.52 7.13 -7.70
CA ALA A 1 26.57 8.17 -7.23
C ALA A 1 26.25 9.23 -8.29
N HIS A 2 26.83 9.15 -9.50
CA HIS A 2 26.74 10.24 -10.47
C HIS A 2 25.90 9.93 -11.71
N HIS A 3 25.37 8.74 -11.83
CA HIS A 3 24.62 8.35 -13.02
C HIS A 3 23.20 8.89 -13.07
N PHE A 4 22.65 9.26 -11.92
CA PHE A 4 21.29 9.77 -11.85
C PHE A 4 21.10 11.16 -12.46
N ASN A 5 22.16 11.92 -12.60
CA ASN A 5 22.10 13.28 -13.13
C ASN A 5 21.94 13.34 -14.66
N HIS A 6 22.09 12.21 -15.35
CA HIS A 6 22.02 12.15 -16.81
C HIS A 6 20.76 11.51 -17.37
N VAL A 7 19.92 10.96 -16.50
CA VAL A 7 18.65 10.37 -16.91
C VAL A 7 17.55 11.34 -16.56
N PRO A 8 16.79 11.85 -17.53
CA PRO A 8 15.65 12.71 -17.25
C PRO A 8 14.55 11.87 -16.62
N PHE A 9 14.62 11.65 -15.32
CA PHE A 9 13.50 11.11 -14.58
C PHE A 9 12.48 12.22 -14.37
N ALA A 10 11.24 11.95 -14.73
CA ALA A 10 10.14 12.67 -14.15
C ALA A 10 10.07 12.29 -12.66
N TYR A 11 10.85 12.99 -11.86
CA TYR A 11 10.86 12.78 -10.42
C TYR A 11 9.61 13.42 -9.82
N VAL A 12 8.69 12.58 -9.38
CA VAL A 12 7.53 13.04 -8.63
C VAL A 12 7.97 13.23 -7.19
N LYS A 13 7.93 14.45 -6.70
CA LYS A 13 8.15 14.72 -5.27
C LYS A 13 7.09 13.96 -4.46
N GLN A 14 7.45 13.44 -3.30
CA GLN A 14 6.51 12.73 -2.45
C GLN A 14 5.28 13.57 -2.09
N THR A 15 5.46 14.87 -1.95
CA THR A 15 4.38 15.82 -1.67
C THR A 15 3.39 15.98 -2.81
N ASP A 16 3.73 15.54 -4.01
CA ASP A 16 2.86 15.66 -5.19
C ASP A 16 1.85 14.50 -5.29
N ILE A 17 2.04 13.46 -4.49
CA ILE A 17 1.08 12.35 -4.39
C ILE A 17 0.06 12.69 -3.31
N GLU A 18 -1.16 12.95 -3.73
CA GLU A 18 -2.27 13.28 -2.84
C GLU A 18 -3.20 12.09 -2.70
N TRP A 19 -3.45 11.71 -1.45
CA TRP A 19 -4.40 10.66 -1.08
C TRP A 19 -5.61 11.27 -0.42
N ALA A 20 -6.79 10.71 -0.73
CA ALA A 20 -7.99 10.89 0.06
C ALA A 20 -8.16 9.65 0.92
N ILE A 21 -8.25 9.83 2.24
CA ILE A 21 -8.36 8.72 3.19
C ILE A 21 -9.62 8.92 4.03
N THR A 22 -10.44 7.86 4.11
CA THR A 22 -11.68 7.89 4.93
C THR A 22 -11.35 7.85 6.41
N GLU A 23 -12.28 8.29 7.24
CA GLU A 23 -12.29 7.89 8.63
C GLU A 23 -12.50 6.37 8.72
N PRO A 24 -12.01 5.72 9.79
CA PRO A 24 -12.12 4.27 9.89
C PRO A 24 -13.56 3.83 10.16
N PHE A 25 -14.02 2.85 9.40
CA PHE A 25 -15.30 2.17 9.63
C PHE A 25 -15.11 1.05 10.65
N ASP A 26 -16.03 0.89 11.57
CA ASP A 26 -16.04 -0.25 12.49
C ASP A 26 -16.36 -1.54 11.71
N ASN A 27 -15.43 -2.47 11.69
CA ASN A 27 -15.61 -3.75 10.99
C ASN A 27 -16.05 -4.90 11.91
N GLY A 28 -16.12 -4.66 13.21
CA GLY A 28 -16.52 -5.66 14.19
C GLY A 28 -15.59 -6.88 14.25
N GLY A 29 -14.36 -6.74 13.76
CA GLY A 29 -13.39 -7.85 13.64
C GLY A 29 -13.48 -8.62 12.32
N ASP A 30 -14.42 -8.33 11.46
CA ASP A 30 -14.53 -8.91 10.13
C ASP A 30 -13.69 -8.10 9.11
N LEU A 31 -12.49 -8.57 8.82
CA LEU A 31 -11.57 -7.91 7.90
C LEU A 31 -12.04 -7.95 6.44
N SER A 32 -12.97 -8.82 6.11
CA SER A 32 -13.51 -8.94 4.75
C SER A 32 -14.64 -7.96 4.44
N LYS A 33 -15.24 -7.37 5.47
CA LYS A 33 -16.41 -6.51 5.32
C LYS A 33 -16.11 -5.29 4.46
N ASP A 34 -17.01 -5.02 3.51
CA ASP A 34 -16.95 -3.85 2.65
C ASP A 34 -17.83 -2.71 3.18
N PHE A 35 -17.42 -1.49 2.87
CA PHE A 35 -18.11 -0.27 3.29
C PHE A 35 -18.28 0.68 2.11
N ASP A 36 -19.24 1.59 2.23
CA ASP A 36 -19.49 2.65 1.26
C ASP A 36 -18.46 3.79 1.40
N TRP A 37 -17.26 3.52 0.93
CA TRP A 37 -16.14 4.45 0.97
C TRP A 37 -16.37 5.68 0.07
N ALA A 38 -17.10 5.52 -1.05
CA ALA A 38 -17.26 6.56 -2.05
C ALA A 38 -18.09 7.73 -1.53
N ASN A 39 -19.02 7.48 -0.60
CA ASN A 39 -19.87 8.50 0.03
C ASN A 39 -19.37 8.94 1.42
N ALA A 40 -18.25 8.39 1.88
CA ALA A 40 -17.67 8.75 3.16
C ALA A 40 -16.83 10.03 3.07
N PRO A 41 -16.83 10.86 4.11
CA PRO A 41 -15.93 12.00 4.17
C PRO A 41 -14.48 11.53 4.26
N THR A 42 -13.58 12.29 3.63
CA THR A 42 -12.17 11.99 3.59
C THR A 42 -11.34 13.16 4.06
N ARG A 43 -10.13 12.85 4.52
CA ARG A 43 -9.07 13.82 4.74
C ARG A 43 -7.92 13.56 3.77
N LYS A 44 -7.15 14.60 3.47
CA LYS A 44 -6.00 14.52 2.58
C LYS A 44 -4.75 14.05 3.33
N ALA A 45 -3.96 13.24 2.65
CA ALA A 45 -2.61 12.91 3.06
C ALA A 45 -1.70 12.99 1.83
N TYR A 46 -0.41 13.21 2.05
CA TYR A 46 0.56 13.43 0.99
C TYR A 46 1.76 12.51 1.15
N GLY A 47 2.23 11.97 0.05
CA GLY A 47 3.45 11.19 -0.01
C GLY A 47 3.27 9.81 -0.62
N ALA A 48 4.40 9.17 -0.91
CA ALA A 48 4.44 7.81 -1.43
C ALA A 48 4.21 6.76 -0.33
N SER A 49 4.45 7.11 0.93
CA SER A 49 4.25 6.25 2.09
C SER A 49 3.36 6.95 3.09
N ILE A 50 2.28 6.30 3.47
CA ILE A 50 1.32 6.80 4.45
C ILE A 50 1.28 5.86 5.64
N TYR A 51 1.53 6.39 6.82
CA TYR A 51 1.37 5.68 8.08
C TYR A 51 0.02 6.01 8.68
N LEU A 52 -0.83 5.00 8.86
CA LEU A 52 -2.15 5.21 9.43
C LEU A 52 -2.11 5.41 10.95
N ARG A 53 -1.12 4.84 11.60
CA ARG A 53 -0.89 4.94 13.05
C ARG A 53 0.52 5.43 13.35
N HIS A 54 0.74 5.91 14.57
CA HIS A 54 2.08 6.25 15.04
C HIS A 54 3.02 5.06 14.97
N THR A 55 4.26 5.33 14.63
CA THR A 55 5.31 4.34 14.48
C THR A 55 6.53 4.75 15.29
N TRP A 56 7.24 3.78 15.87
CA TRP A 56 8.39 4.03 16.75
C TRP A 56 8.07 4.99 17.89
N GLY A 57 7.04 4.66 18.66
CA GLY A 57 6.48 5.61 19.60
C GLY A 57 5.88 6.79 18.83
N ASP A 58 6.07 7.98 19.32
CA ASP A 58 5.52 9.18 18.68
C ASP A 58 6.49 9.85 17.70
N LEU A 59 7.59 9.17 17.31
CA LEU A 59 8.59 9.76 16.43
C LEU A 59 8.09 9.94 15.00
N VAL A 60 7.23 9.04 14.52
CA VAL A 60 6.58 9.15 13.22
C VAL A 60 5.08 9.27 13.46
N PRO A 61 4.50 10.46 13.35
CA PRO A 61 3.07 10.65 13.55
C PRO A 61 2.28 9.94 12.46
N GLY A 62 1.23 9.23 12.86
CA GLY A 62 0.29 8.60 11.95
C GLY A 62 -0.80 9.54 11.48
N PHE A 63 -1.49 9.15 10.42
CA PHE A 63 -2.64 9.87 9.88
C PHE A 63 -3.78 10.00 10.90
N TYR A 64 -4.05 8.94 11.66
CA TYR A 64 -5.01 8.97 12.75
C TYR A 64 -4.30 9.24 14.08
N SER A 65 -4.75 10.26 14.78
CA SER A 65 -4.27 10.55 16.14
C SER A 65 -4.67 9.47 17.14
N HIS A 66 -5.81 8.84 16.93
CA HIS A 66 -6.34 7.76 17.77
C HIS A 66 -6.77 6.59 16.87
N PRO A 67 -5.83 5.75 16.41
CA PRO A 67 -6.18 4.61 15.58
C PRO A 67 -7.06 3.62 16.34
N LYS A 68 -8.11 3.15 15.68
CA LYS A 68 -9.10 2.24 16.27
C LYS A 68 -8.79 0.81 15.84
N PRO A 69 -8.77 -0.17 16.77
CA PRO A 69 -8.77 -1.57 16.40
C PRO A 69 -10.10 -1.95 15.73
N ASN A 70 -10.13 -3.10 15.06
CA ASN A 70 -11.32 -3.63 14.39
C ASN A 70 -11.98 -2.61 13.45
N SER A 71 -11.17 -1.96 12.64
CA SER A 71 -11.62 -0.92 11.72
C SER A 71 -11.06 -1.12 10.33
N THR A 72 -11.77 -0.58 9.33
CA THR A 72 -11.34 -0.59 7.94
C THR A 72 -11.31 0.83 7.41
N ALA A 73 -10.20 1.22 6.84
CA ALA A 73 -10.05 2.48 6.13
C ALA A 73 -9.91 2.24 4.63
N TYR A 74 -10.24 3.26 3.85
CA TYR A 74 -10.00 3.29 2.41
C TYR A 74 -9.15 4.50 2.07
N ALA A 75 -8.19 4.29 1.18
CA ALA A 75 -7.36 5.37 0.66
C ALA A 75 -7.38 5.30 -0.87
N TYR A 76 -7.56 6.44 -1.52
CA TYR A 76 -7.50 6.49 -2.96
C TYR A 76 -6.75 7.70 -3.47
N THR A 77 -6.11 7.50 -4.63
CA THR A 77 -5.39 8.53 -5.35
C THR A 77 -5.62 8.39 -6.84
N ARG A 78 -5.18 9.37 -7.60
CA ARG A 78 -5.26 9.36 -9.05
C ARG A 78 -3.87 9.49 -9.67
N VAL A 79 -3.68 8.76 -10.76
CA VAL A 79 -2.45 8.80 -11.56
C VAL A 79 -2.81 9.20 -12.99
N TYR A 80 -2.19 10.24 -13.49
CA TYR A 80 -2.37 10.68 -14.87
C TYR A 80 -1.43 9.95 -15.81
N SER A 81 -1.95 9.45 -16.92
CA SER A 81 -1.13 8.91 -18.01
C SER A 81 -1.44 9.65 -19.32
N PRO A 82 -0.44 10.16 -20.03
CA PRO A 82 -0.67 10.88 -21.29
C PRO A 82 -1.12 9.95 -22.43
N LYS A 83 -0.94 8.66 -22.25
CA LYS A 83 -1.34 7.62 -23.23
C LYS A 83 -1.72 6.34 -22.53
N LYS A 84 -2.43 5.46 -23.24
CA LYS A 84 -2.59 4.08 -22.78
C LYS A 84 -1.24 3.39 -22.82
N GLN A 85 -0.81 2.81 -21.70
CA GLN A 85 0.48 2.14 -21.60
C GLN A 85 0.52 1.12 -20.47
N THR A 86 1.40 0.15 -20.60
CA THR A 86 1.72 -0.80 -19.55
C THR A 86 2.92 -0.29 -18.75
N VAL A 87 2.78 -0.30 -17.43
CA VAL A 87 3.83 0.15 -16.50
C VAL A 87 4.05 -0.89 -15.40
N GLY A 88 5.18 -0.81 -14.74
CA GLY A 88 5.43 -1.52 -13.50
C GLY A 88 4.86 -0.72 -12.32
N LEU A 89 3.96 -1.33 -11.58
CA LEU A 89 3.42 -0.75 -10.34
C LEU A 89 4.06 -1.43 -9.15
N TRP A 90 4.71 -0.65 -8.33
CA TRP A 90 5.28 -1.10 -7.07
C TRP A 90 4.43 -0.60 -5.92
N VAL A 91 3.72 -1.53 -5.27
CA VAL A 91 2.84 -1.26 -4.13
C VAL A 91 3.17 -2.22 -3.02
N SER A 92 3.16 -1.73 -1.81
CA SER A 92 3.38 -2.52 -0.60
C SER A 92 2.42 -2.08 0.49
N PHE A 93 1.85 -3.06 1.18
CA PHE A 93 1.20 -2.85 2.46
C PHE A 93 2.22 -3.20 3.53
N GLN A 94 2.54 -2.24 4.38
CA GLN A 94 3.60 -2.41 5.35
C GLN A 94 3.27 -3.50 6.37
N ASN A 95 4.07 -4.55 6.34
CA ASN A 95 4.23 -5.49 7.42
C ASN A 95 5.63 -5.30 7.95
N TYR A 96 5.77 -4.73 9.14
CA TYR A 96 7.06 -4.69 9.77
C TYR A 96 7.53 -6.10 10.07
N SER A 97 8.58 -6.50 9.40
CA SER A 97 9.36 -7.65 9.80
C SER A 97 10.12 -7.26 11.07
N ARG A 98 9.61 -7.71 12.22
CA ARG A 98 10.19 -7.36 13.52
C ARG A 98 11.08 -8.44 14.10
N SER A 99 11.12 -9.58 13.46
CA SER A 99 11.92 -10.70 13.91
C SER A 99 12.32 -11.59 12.74
N GLU A 100 13.35 -12.36 12.95
CA GLU A 100 13.80 -13.39 12.00
C GLU A 100 12.74 -14.48 11.74
N LYS A 101 11.65 -14.47 12.50
CA LYS A 101 10.54 -15.43 12.36
C LYS A 101 9.44 -14.93 11.43
N ASP A 102 9.49 -13.68 11.00
CA ASP A 102 8.50 -13.14 10.10
C ASP A 102 8.68 -13.75 8.72
N ILE A 103 7.59 -14.22 8.16
CA ILE A 103 7.54 -14.83 6.84
C ILE A 103 6.70 -13.97 5.88
N PRO A 104 6.94 -14.05 4.58
CA PRO A 104 6.09 -13.38 3.61
C PRO A 104 4.64 -13.85 3.69
N PRO A 105 3.67 -13.01 3.29
CA PRO A 105 2.28 -13.42 3.21
C PRO A 105 2.09 -14.63 2.29
N ARG A 106 1.00 -15.35 2.48
CA ARG A 106 0.63 -16.49 1.63
C ARG A 106 0.42 -16.04 0.17
N ILE A 107 0.55 -16.96 -0.75
CA ILE A 107 0.21 -16.74 -2.16
C ILE A 107 -1.22 -16.20 -2.25
N GLY A 108 -1.42 -15.17 -3.08
CA GLY A 108 -2.73 -14.56 -3.26
C GLY A 108 -3.12 -13.53 -2.20
N HIS A 109 -2.22 -13.23 -1.27
CA HIS A 109 -2.44 -12.23 -0.23
C HIS A 109 -1.42 -11.09 -0.30
N TRP A 110 -1.87 -9.86 -0.08
CA TRP A 110 -1.00 -8.70 0.00
C TRP A 110 -0.29 -8.60 1.35
N ASP A 111 -0.98 -9.01 2.40
CA ASP A 111 -0.52 -8.99 3.79
C ASP A 111 -1.28 -10.02 4.63
N TYR A 112 -1.17 -9.92 5.93
CA TYR A 112 -1.90 -10.76 6.88
C TYR A 112 -3.27 -10.20 7.29
N LYS A 113 -3.67 -9.04 6.73
CA LYS A 113 -4.85 -8.28 7.15
C LYS A 113 -5.96 -8.22 6.10
N GLN A 114 -5.84 -8.93 5.00
CA GLN A 114 -6.78 -8.90 3.88
C GLN A 114 -6.87 -7.53 3.17
N SER A 115 -5.78 -6.78 3.17
CA SER A 115 -5.69 -5.57 2.37
C SER A 115 -5.85 -5.87 0.88
N LYS A 116 -6.43 -4.93 0.15
CA LYS A 116 -6.71 -5.07 -1.29
C LYS A 116 -6.41 -3.77 -2.01
N ILE A 117 -6.16 -3.88 -3.31
CA ILE A 117 -5.95 -2.75 -4.20
C ILE A 117 -6.76 -2.94 -5.49
N TRP A 118 -7.33 -1.86 -5.99
CA TRP A 118 -8.00 -1.80 -7.29
C TRP A 118 -7.40 -0.69 -8.14
N LEU A 119 -7.24 -0.97 -9.41
CA LEU A 119 -6.90 0.03 -10.43
C LEU A 119 -8.08 0.16 -11.39
N ASN A 120 -8.65 1.34 -11.49
CA ASN A 120 -9.84 1.62 -12.31
C ASN A 120 -10.99 0.61 -12.08
N GLY A 121 -11.21 0.24 -10.82
CA GLY A 121 -12.27 -0.70 -10.43
C GLY A 121 -11.96 -2.18 -10.60
N THR A 122 -10.80 -2.53 -11.13
CA THR A 122 -10.34 -3.92 -11.25
C THR A 122 -9.37 -4.27 -10.14
N GLU A 123 -9.67 -5.30 -9.37
CA GLU A 123 -8.79 -5.78 -8.29
C GLU A 123 -7.48 -6.28 -8.88
N ILE A 124 -6.37 -5.88 -8.27
CA ILE A 124 -5.03 -6.31 -8.64
C ILE A 124 -4.60 -7.43 -7.70
N ALA A 125 -4.26 -8.57 -8.26
CA ALA A 125 -3.69 -9.67 -7.50
C ALA A 125 -2.28 -9.32 -7.00
N PRO A 126 -1.90 -9.75 -5.79
CA PRO A 126 -0.55 -9.56 -5.30
C PRO A 126 0.47 -10.34 -6.14
N PRO A 127 1.72 -9.88 -6.18
CA PRO A 127 2.77 -10.63 -6.84
C PRO A 127 3.05 -11.95 -6.11
N ILE A 128 3.63 -12.89 -6.81
CA ILE A 128 4.18 -14.08 -6.18
C ILE A 128 5.42 -13.66 -5.38
N TRP A 129 5.39 -13.93 -4.08
CA TRP A 129 6.52 -13.63 -3.21
C TRP A 129 7.68 -14.59 -3.49
N GLN A 130 8.87 -14.09 -3.50
CA GLN A 130 10.06 -14.93 -3.38
C GLN A 130 10.03 -15.61 -2.01
N SER A 131 10.53 -16.60 -1.68
CA SER A 131 10.61 -17.21 -0.33
C SER A 131 9.26 -17.50 0.36
N GLN A 132 8.21 -17.72 -0.40
CA GLN A 132 6.86 -17.98 0.14
C GLN A 132 6.77 -19.12 1.14
N HIS A 133 7.69 -20.05 1.08
CA HIS A 133 7.69 -21.27 1.89
C HIS A 133 8.89 -21.36 2.82
N SER A 134 9.78 -20.37 2.78
CA SER A 134 10.89 -20.36 3.72
C SER A 134 10.37 -19.95 5.09
N THR A 135 10.62 -20.80 6.01
CA THR A 135 10.59 -20.43 7.43
C THR A 135 11.90 -19.76 7.74
N PRO A 136 12.02 -18.99 8.56
CA PRO A 136 12.19 -17.60 8.73
C PRO A 136 13.20 -17.01 7.75
N SER A 137 13.02 -15.85 7.50
CA SER A 137 13.53 -14.91 6.55
C SER A 137 15.00 -14.56 6.57
N ASN A 138 15.91 -15.48 6.71
CA ASN A 138 17.32 -15.16 6.44
C ASN A 138 17.55 -14.70 4.98
N GLU A 139 16.57 -14.95 4.11
CA GLU A 139 16.60 -14.56 2.71
C GLU A 139 15.86 -13.25 2.42
N VAL A 140 15.07 -12.76 3.37
CA VAL A 140 14.33 -11.52 3.23
C VAL A 140 14.98 -10.43 4.08
N PRO A 141 15.56 -9.41 3.47
CA PRO A 141 16.15 -8.33 4.25
C PRO A 141 15.12 -7.69 5.18
N LEU A 142 15.41 -7.67 6.46
CA LEU A 142 14.54 -7.05 7.47
C LEU A 142 14.43 -5.52 7.29
N THR A 143 15.34 -4.94 6.53
CA THR A 143 15.52 -3.49 6.43
C THR A 143 14.56 -2.80 5.48
N ASN A 144 13.90 -3.53 4.58
CA ASN A 144 13.05 -2.91 3.57
C ASN A 144 11.63 -3.48 3.52
N GLU A 145 11.22 -4.11 4.58
CA GLU A 145 9.84 -4.50 4.79
C GLU A 145 9.26 -5.32 3.63
N ASN A 146 10.06 -6.25 3.13
CA ASN A 146 9.72 -7.11 2.00
C ASN A 146 9.61 -6.39 0.64
N PHE A 147 10.02 -5.14 0.56
CA PHE A 147 9.91 -4.38 -0.68
C PHE A 147 10.78 -4.97 -1.80
N GLU A 148 11.99 -5.39 -1.48
CA GLU A 148 12.94 -5.96 -2.45
C GLU A 148 12.55 -7.35 -2.95
N VAL A 149 11.76 -8.09 -2.22
CA VAL A 149 11.29 -9.42 -2.64
C VAL A 149 10.05 -9.37 -3.51
N ARG A 150 9.52 -8.17 -3.77
CA ARG A 150 8.38 -7.98 -4.64
C ARG A 150 8.80 -7.49 -6.02
N PRO A 151 8.55 -8.25 -7.07
CA PRO A 151 8.64 -7.70 -8.41
C PRO A 151 7.52 -6.66 -8.61
N PRO A 152 7.75 -5.64 -9.45
CA PRO A 152 6.67 -4.73 -9.84
C PRO A 152 5.59 -5.49 -10.61
N LEU A 153 4.35 -5.13 -10.36
CA LEU A 153 3.21 -5.66 -11.09
C LEU A 153 3.07 -4.96 -12.43
N ARG A 154 2.81 -5.71 -13.48
CA ARG A 154 2.45 -5.14 -14.77
C ARG A 154 0.98 -4.74 -14.75
N VAL A 155 0.74 -3.45 -14.93
CA VAL A 155 -0.62 -2.89 -15.01
C VAL A 155 -0.75 -2.02 -16.24
N THR A 156 -1.96 -1.91 -16.78
CA THR A 156 -2.26 -1.03 -17.90
C THR A 156 -2.94 0.23 -17.37
N LEU A 157 -2.32 1.39 -17.65
CA LEU A 157 -2.93 2.68 -17.43
C LEU A 157 -3.71 3.10 -18.68
N ASN A 158 -4.89 3.62 -18.49
CA ASN A 158 -5.65 4.29 -19.55
C ASN A 158 -5.10 5.70 -19.78
N LYS A 159 -5.30 6.24 -20.98
CA LYS A 159 -5.04 7.65 -21.22
C LYS A 159 -5.92 8.50 -20.30
N GLY A 160 -5.32 9.49 -19.67
CA GLY A 160 -6.00 10.37 -18.72
C GLY A 160 -5.81 9.92 -17.27
N TRP A 161 -6.77 10.21 -16.42
CA TRP A 161 -6.72 9.88 -15.01
C TRP A 161 -7.08 8.43 -14.73
N ASN A 162 -6.27 7.80 -13.89
CA ASN A 162 -6.47 6.44 -13.40
C ASN A 162 -6.62 6.48 -11.89
N ARG A 163 -7.57 5.74 -11.35
CA ARG A 163 -7.81 5.69 -9.90
C ARG A 163 -7.20 4.45 -9.28
N VAL A 164 -6.47 4.66 -8.21
CA VAL A 164 -5.95 3.60 -7.34
C VAL A 164 -6.71 3.66 -6.02
N LEU A 165 -7.32 2.56 -5.63
CA LEU A 165 -8.08 2.40 -4.39
C LEU A 165 -7.45 1.32 -3.53
N LEU A 166 -7.21 1.62 -2.26
CA LEU A 166 -6.73 0.68 -1.26
C LEU A 166 -7.82 0.43 -0.22
N LYS A 167 -8.01 -0.84 0.15
CA LYS A 167 -8.78 -1.25 1.33
C LYS A 167 -7.80 -1.69 2.40
N LEU A 168 -7.91 -1.11 3.57
CA LEU A 168 -6.94 -1.21 4.67
C LEU A 168 -7.63 -1.66 5.96
N PRO A 169 -7.95 -2.96 6.11
CA PRO A 169 -8.55 -3.47 7.32
C PRO A 169 -7.51 -3.63 8.43
N ILE A 170 -7.96 -3.43 9.64
CA ILE A 170 -7.19 -3.63 10.88
C ILE A 170 -8.02 -4.49 11.81
N GLY A 171 -7.42 -5.50 12.39
CA GLY A 171 -8.02 -6.34 13.43
C GLY A 171 -7.83 -5.77 14.85
N SER A 172 -7.86 -6.63 15.81
CA SER A 172 -7.66 -6.33 17.24
C SER A 172 -6.22 -5.93 17.59
#